data_fa0869978eccaa011f2bc643ee7ca5f6
#
_entry.id   fa0869978eccaa011f2bc643ee7ca5f6
#
_cell.length_a   1.000
_cell.length_b   1.000
_cell.length_c   1.000
_cell.angle_alpha   90.00
_cell.angle_beta   90.00
_cell.angle_gamma   90.00
#
_symmetry.space_group_name_H-M   'P 1'
#
loop_
_entity.id
_entity.type
_entity.pdbx_description
1 polymer ?
#
loop_
_entity_poly.entity_id
_entity_poly.type
_entity_poly.pdbx_seq_one_letter_code
_entity_poly.pdbx_strand_id
1 'polypeptide(L)'
;FADGAAATRTEQAIAAVRQRTGHKPEFKFSKSSDRLRDEFIRAVAGCPFVVRALIVRKDVLYSPRLRADVDSFYNYFVKMLMAQDGRTLNAARVRIDGSGSQQFQRSLNAYLRRELGERIREVKLSDSTRDPLMQLADMCIGAITRAERDREDAARWKRMLAPRIADIWSFR
;
A
#
# COMPACT_ATOMS: atom_id res chain seq x y z
N PHE A 1 9.75 0.94 3.13
CA PHE A 1 11.13 1.39 2.84
C PHE A 1 11.93 1.38 4.13
N ALA A 2 13.20 1.00 4.05
CA ALA A 2 14.09 1.03 5.19
C ALA A 2 14.48 2.47 5.57
N ASP A 3 14.65 3.33 4.59
CA ASP A 3 15.07 4.73 4.73
C ASP A 3 14.59 5.62 3.59
N GLY A 4 14.88 6.92 3.67
CA GLY A 4 14.53 7.91 2.66
C GLY A 4 15.26 7.70 1.33
N ALA A 5 16.48 7.19 1.34
CA ALA A 5 17.24 6.94 0.11
C ALA A 5 16.62 5.79 -0.70
N ALA A 6 16.11 4.76 -0.02
CA ALA A 6 15.36 3.67 -0.64
C ALA A 6 14.06 4.18 -1.29
N ALA A 7 13.34 5.06 -0.59
CA ALA A 7 12.14 5.69 -1.12
C ALA A 7 12.46 6.53 -2.37
N THR A 8 13.47 7.40 -2.31
CA THR A 8 13.87 8.26 -3.43
C THR A 8 14.30 7.44 -4.67
N ARG A 9 15.08 6.37 -4.49
CA ARG A 9 15.43 5.47 -5.62
C ARG A 9 14.21 4.89 -6.30
N THR A 10 13.20 4.51 -5.51
CA THR A 10 11.96 3.96 -6.04
C THR A 10 11.12 5.03 -6.77
N GLU A 11 11.04 6.24 -6.22
CA GLU A 11 10.39 7.39 -6.88
C GLU A 11 11.05 7.70 -8.23
N GLN A 12 12.38 7.66 -8.31
CA GLN A 12 13.13 7.85 -9.56
C GLN A 12 12.82 6.78 -10.61
N ALA A 13 12.73 5.51 -10.19
CA ALA A 13 12.34 4.41 -11.08
C ALA A 13 10.93 4.62 -11.64
N ILE A 14 9.98 5.04 -10.80
CA ILE A 14 8.60 5.34 -11.23
C ILE A 14 8.58 6.54 -12.19
N ALA A 15 9.35 7.59 -11.91
CA ALA A 15 9.47 8.76 -12.77
C ALA A 15 10.04 8.38 -14.15
N ALA A 16 11.04 7.50 -14.21
CA ALA A 16 11.60 6.98 -15.45
C ALA A 16 10.57 6.19 -16.29
N VAL A 17 9.71 5.38 -15.64
CA VAL A 17 8.59 4.73 -16.33
C VAL A 17 7.64 5.77 -16.91
N ARG A 18 7.29 6.79 -16.14
CA ARG A 18 6.39 7.86 -16.59
C ARG A 18 6.94 8.59 -17.81
N GLN A 19 8.22 8.94 -17.79
CA GLN A 19 8.88 9.60 -18.93
C GLN A 19 8.87 8.72 -20.17
N ARG A 20 9.24 7.44 -20.04
CA ARG A 20 9.32 6.49 -21.15
C ARG A 20 7.96 6.17 -21.75
N THR A 21 6.92 6.06 -20.94
CA THR A 21 5.57 5.69 -21.39
C THR A 21 4.68 6.87 -21.74
N GLY A 22 5.04 8.09 -21.33
CA GLY A 22 4.18 9.27 -21.44
C GLY A 22 2.90 9.20 -20.59
N HIS A 23 2.80 8.24 -19.65
CA HIS A 23 1.58 7.96 -18.92
C HIS A 23 1.18 9.12 -17.97
N LYS A 24 -0.07 9.51 -18.05
CA LYS A 24 -0.72 10.53 -17.20
C LYS A 24 -2.17 10.10 -16.90
N PRO A 25 -2.76 10.55 -15.77
CA PRO A 25 -2.18 11.37 -14.70
C PRO A 25 -1.41 10.53 -13.66
N GLU A 26 -1.96 9.41 -13.20
CA GLU A 26 -1.41 8.55 -12.14
C GLU A 26 -1.34 7.09 -12.60
N PHE A 27 -0.40 6.33 -12.04
CA PHE A 27 -0.41 4.89 -12.19
C PHE A 27 -1.46 4.29 -11.24
N LYS A 28 -2.44 3.60 -11.83
CA LYS A 28 -3.51 2.93 -11.12
C LYS A 28 -3.71 1.55 -11.73
N PHE A 29 -3.59 0.49 -10.93
CA PHE A 29 -3.61 -0.88 -11.47
C PHE A 29 -4.90 -1.16 -12.25
N SER A 30 -6.05 -0.77 -11.69
CA SER A 30 -7.37 -0.99 -12.32
C SER A 30 -7.55 -0.24 -13.66
N LYS A 31 -6.83 0.87 -13.88
CA LYS A 31 -6.92 1.71 -15.07
C LYS A 31 -5.76 1.52 -16.05
N SER A 32 -4.76 0.74 -15.69
CA SER A 32 -3.58 0.50 -16.53
C SER A 32 -3.80 -0.68 -17.47
N SER A 33 -3.27 -0.59 -18.69
CA SER A 33 -3.17 -1.73 -19.60
C SER A 33 -2.15 -2.76 -19.07
N ASP A 34 -2.21 -3.99 -19.55
CA ASP A 34 -1.28 -5.04 -19.15
C ASP A 34 0.17 -4.69 -19.50
N ARG A 35 0.40 -4.06 -20.65
CA ARG A 35 1.71 -3.54 -21.03
C ARG A 35 2.24 -2.52 -20.02
N LEU A 36 1.40 -1.59 -19.57
CA LEU A 36 1.81 -0.56 -18.62
C LEU A 36 2.08 -1.17 -17.23
N ARG A 37 1.25 -2.15 -16.80
CA ARG A 37 1.49 -2.91 -15.56
C ARG A 37 2.84 -3.64 -15.61
N ASP A 38 3.14 -4.29 -16.73
CA ASP A 38 4.42 -4.97 -16.95
C ASP A 38 5.60 -4.01 -16.85
N GLU A 39 5.54 -2.88 -17.55
CA GLU A 39 6.61 -1.89 -17.55
C GLU A 39 6.84 -1.30 -16.17
N PHE A 40 5.76 -0.96 -15.48
CA PHE A 40 5.81 -0.43 -14.12
C PHE A 40 6.43 -1.44 -13.15
N ILE A 41 5.89 -2.65 -13.11
CA ILE A 41 6.32 -3.66 -12.14
C ILE A 41 7.74 -4.12 -12.41
N ARG A 42 8.17 -4.31 -13.67
CA ARG A 42 9.57 -4.60 -13.99
C ARG A 42 10.52 -3.51 -13.47
N ALA A 43 10.16 -2.25 -13.65
CA ALA A 43 11.02 -1.15 -13.23
C ALA A 43 11.19 -1.09 -11.71
N VAL A 44 10.12 -1.38 -10.95
CA VAL A 44 10.17 -1.30 -9.47
C VAL A 44 10.60 -2.59 -8.79
N ALA A 45 10.52 -3.75 -9.45
CA ALA A 45 10.85 -5.03 -8.84
C ALA A 45 12.30 -5.12 -8.30
N GLY A 46 13.23 -4.35 -8.87
CA GLY A 46 14.61 -4.22 -8.40
C GLY A 46 14.80 -3.16 -7.28
N CYS A 47 13.79 -2.35 -6.99
CA CYS A 47 13.91 -1.27 -6.01
C CYS A 47 13.84 -1.77 -4.56
N PRO A 48 14.46 -1.05 -3.60
CA PRO A 48 14.56 -1.48 -2.21
C PRO A 48 13.30 -1.13 -1.40
N PHE A 49 12.21 -1.83 -1.63
CA PHE A 49 10.99 -1.74 -0.82
C PHE A 49 10.49 -3.13 -0.43
N VAL A 50 9.59 -3.16 0.53
CA VAL A 50 8.94 -4.38 1.01
C VAL A 50 7.43 -4.19 0.96
N VAL A 51 6.73 -5.20 0.47
CA VAL A 51 5.26 -5.24 0.44
C VAL A 51 4.78 -6.18 1.55
N ARG A 52 3.86 -5.69 2.36
CA ARG A 52 3.02 -6.48 3.25
C ARG A 52 1.56 -6.17 2.93
N ALA A 53 0.73 -7.19 2.84
CA ALA A 53 -0.67 -7.02 2.50
C ALA A 53 -1.57 -7.80 3.46
N LEU A 54 -2.68 -7.16 3.82
CA LEU A 54 -3.75 -7.76 4.60
C LEU A 54 -5.01 -7.82 3.72
N ILE A 55 -5.52 -9.02 3.52
CA ILE A 55 -6.77 -9.26 2.81
C ILE A 55 -7.89 -9.39 3.83
N VAL A 56 -8.89 -8.51 3.73
CA VAL A 56 -10.03 -8.52 4.63
C VAL A 56 -11.29 -8.91 3.85
N ARG A 57 -11.86 -10.03 4.20
CA ARG A 57 -13.15 -10.48 3.68
C ARG A 57 -14.27 -9.90 4.54
N LYS A 58 -15.00 -8.91 4.00
CA LYS A 58 -16.05 -8.21 4.72
C LYS A 58 -17.25 -9.10 5.08
N ASP A 59 -17.48 -10.14 4.30
CA ASP A 59 -18.56 -11.12 4.50
C ASP A 59 -18.37 -11.99 5.76
N VAL A 60 -17.13 -12.20 6.20
CA VAL A 60 -16.80 -12.99 7.41
C VAL A 60 -16.50 -12.15 8.65
N LEU A 61 -16.75 -10.85 8.61
CA LEU A 61 -16.59 -9.99 9.78
C LEU A 61 -17.77 -10.15 10.74
N TYR A 62 -17.52 -10.67 11.92
CA TYR A 62 -18.56 -10.87 12.94
C TYR A 62 -18.85 -9.64 13.79
N SER A 63 -17.95 -8.66 13.87
CA SER A 63 -18.13 -7.45 14.68
C SER A 63 -19.12 -6.47 14.04
N PRO A 64 -20.29 -6.23 14.65
CA PRO A 64 -21.25 -5.24 14.16
C PRO A 64 -20.65 -3.84 14.08
N ARG A 65 -19.78 -3.48 15.06
CA ARG A 65 -19.12 -2.17 15.11
C ARG A 65 -18.19 -1.95 13.92
N LEU A 66 -17.38 -2.95 13.56
CA LEU A 66 -16.47 -2.85 12.40
C LEU A 66 -17.22 -2.84 11.07
N ARG A 67 -18.47 -3.36 11.04
CA ARG A 67 -19.31 -3.29 9.84
C ARG A 67 -20.00 -1.95 9.69
N ALA A 68 -20.40 -1.32 10.80
CA ALA A 68 -21.20 -0.10 10.81
C ALA A 68 -20.36 1.18 10.73
N ASP A 69 -19.15 1.17 11.29
CA ASP A 69 -18.28 2.34 11.37
C ASP A 69 -17.04 2.18 10.50
N VAL A 70 -17.03 2.94 9.40
CA VAL A 70 -15.95 2.94 8.40
C VAL A 70 -14.61 3.38 9.02
N ASP A 71 -14.63 4.36 9.92
CA ASP A 71 -13.41 4.89 10.54
C ASP A 71 -12.82 3.86 11.52
N SER A 72 -13.64 3.22 12.33
CA SER A 72 -13.22 2.13 13.22
C SER A 72 -12.67 0.94 12.43
N PHE A 73 -13.31 0.57 11.33
CA PHE A 73 -12.84 -0.47 10.42
C PHE A 73 -11.44 -0.13 9.89
N TYR A 74 -11.29 1.07 9.35
CA TYR A 74 -10.05 1.53 8.75
C TYR A 74 -8.91 1.57 9.78
N ASN A 75 -9.15 2.23 10.91
CA ASN A 75 -8.18 2.37 11.99
C ASN A 75 -7.69 1.01 12.50
N TYR A 76 -8.62 0.06 12.70
CA TYR A 76 -8.29 -1.28 13.19
C TYR A 76 -7.37 -2.03 12.22
N PHE A 77 -7.72 -2.08 10.93
CA PHE A 77 -6.94 -2.83 9.95
C PHE A 77 -5.62 -2.16 9.58
N VAL A 78 -5.55 -0.82 9.57
CA VAL A 78 -4.29 -0.10 9.42
C VAL A 78 -3.35 -0.40 10.60
N LYS A 79 -3.84 -0.37 11.83
CA LYS A 79 -3.07 -0.75 13.01
C LYS A 79 -2.60 -2.20 12.92
N MET A 80 -3.49 -3.13 12.55
CA MET A 80 -3.15 -4.55 12.41
C MET A 80 -2.03 -4.76 11.37
N LEU A 81 -2.14 -4.12 10.20
CA LEU A 81 -1.12 -4.17 9.16
C LEU A 81 0.24 -3.67 9.67
N MET A 82 0.26 -2.57 10.43
CA MET A 82 1.49 -2.00 10.99
C MET A 82 2.03 -2.79 12.18
N ALA A 83 1.18 -3.42 12.98
CA ALA A 83 1.62 -4.24 14.10
C ALA A 83 2.40 -5.48 13.66
N GLN A 84 2.07 -6.02 12.48
CA GLN A 84 2.74 -7.18 11.89
C GLN A 84 3.92 -6.81 10.98
N ASP A 85 4.62 -5.74 11.29
CA ASP A 85 5.76 -5.25 10.52
C ASP A 85 7.06 -6.07 10.67
N GLY A 86 7.04 -7.11 11.50
CA GLY A 86 8.24 -7.89 11.81
C GLY A 86 9.29 -7.08 12.58
N ARG A 87 8.88 -6.06 13.34
CA ARG A 87 9.72 -5.11 14.08
C ARG A 87 10.62 -4.26 13.20
N THR A 88 10.22 -3.99 11.97
CA THR A 88 10.97 -3.16 11.02
C THR A 88 10.62 -1.68 11.11
N LEU A 89 9.47 -1.31 11.69
CA LEU A 89 9.11 0.08 11.91
C LEU A 89 9.90 0.67 13.08
N ASN A 90 10.63 1.75 12.82
CA ASN A 90 11.37 2.52 13.80
C ASN A 90 11.21 3.99 13.45
N ALA A 91 10.53 4.75 14.31
CA ALA A 91 10.19 6.16 14.07
C ALA A 91 9.66 6.41 12.63
N ALA A 92 8.79 5.52 12.15
CA ALA A 92 8.36 5.49 10.77
C ALA A 92 7.48 6.69 10.40
N ARG A 93 7.68 7.21 9.18
CA ARG A 93 6.75 8.13 8.54
C ARG A 93 5.76 7.34 7.71
N VAL A 94 4.49 7.44 8.07
CA VAL A 94 3.39 6.72 7.41
C VAL A 94 2.65 7.69 6.49
N ARG A 95 2.50 7.29 5.23
CA ARG A 95 1.61 7.97 4.27
C ARG A 95 0.45 7.04 3.97
N ILE A 96 -0.74 7.59 3.97
CA ILE A 96 -1.98 6.85 3.74
C ILE A 96 -2.73 7.53 2.61
N ASP A 97 -3.19 6.76 1.63
CA ASP A 97 -4.01 7.29 0.54
C ASP A 97 -5.36 7.78 1.07
N GLY A 98 -5.69 9.00 0.73
CA GLY A 98 -6.99 9.58 1.06
C GLY A 98 -6.96 11.08 1.28
N SER A 99 -8.16 11.65 1.19
CA SER A 99 -8.46 13.08 1.39
C SER A 99 -9.35 13.31 2.63
N GLY A 100 -9.19 12.47 3.65
CA GLY A 100 -9.99 12.55 4.87
C GLY A 100 -9.91 13.91 5.57
N SER A 101 -10.92 14.25 6.36
CA SER A 101 -10.96 15.48 7.13
C SER A 101 -9.75 15.60 8.07
N GLN A 102 -9.39 16.83 8.44
CA GLN A 102 -8.33 17.04 9.43
C GLN A 102 -8.62 16.34 10.76
N GLN A 103 -9.89 16.25 11.14
CA GLN A 103 -10.32 15.54 12.33
C GLN A 103 -10.04 14.05 12.23
N PHE A 104 -10.36 13.41 11.13
CA PHE A 104 -10.03 11.99 10.86
C PHE A 104 -8.52 11.76 10.93
N GLN A 105 -7.73 12.62 10.27
CA GLN A 105 -6.26 12.51 10.30
C GLN A 105 -5.69 12.62 11.71
N ARG A 106 -6.20 13.55 12.52
CA ARG A 106 -5.79 13.70 13.94
C ARG A 106 -6.16 12.48 14.76
N SER A 107 -7.38 11.96 14.61
CA SER A 107 -7.85 10.77 15.30
C SER A 107 -7.04 9.53 14.94
N LEU A 108 -6.76 9.32 13.66
CA LEU A 108 -5.96 8.20 13.18
C LEU A 108 -4.51 8.30 13.69
N ASN A 109 -3.90 9.49 13.65
CA ASN A 109 -2.55 9.72 14.17
C ASN A 109 -2.49 9.43 15.68
N ALA A 110 -3.43 9.96 16.46
CA ALA A 110 -3.50 9.71 17.90
C ALA A 110 -3.70 8.21 18.21
N TYR A 111 -4.58 7.55 17.47
CA TYR A 111 -4.83 6.11 17.60
C TYR A 111 -3.58 5.29 17.32
N LEU A 112 -2.92 5.50 16.17
CA LEU A 112 -1.74 4.74 15.79
C LEU A 112 -0.55 4.98 16.74
N ARG A 113 -0.36 6.21 17.21
CA ARG A 113 0.67 6.52 18.21
C ARG A 113 0.41 5.85 19.55
N ARG A 114 -0.84 5.81 20.00
CA ARG A 114 -1.22 5.10 21.24
C ARG A 114 -0.96 3.60 21.14
N GLU A 115 -1.30 2.99 20.00
CA GLU A 115 -1.22 1.53 19.80
C GLU A 115 0.20 1.05 19.46
N LEU A 116 0.99 1.86 18.77
CA LEU A 116 2.29 1.48 18.22
C LEU A 116 3.47 2.25 18.83
N GLY A 117 3.20 3.26 19.67
CA GLY A 117 4.21 4.02 20.38
C GLY A 117 5.22 4.71 19.47
N GLU A 118 6.50 4.69 19.87
CA GLU A 118 7.60 5.33 19.15
C GLU A 118 7.92 4.71 17.78
N ARG A 119 7.32 3.57 17.46
CA ARG A 119 7.46 2.96 16.13
C ARG A 119 6.93 3.86 15.02
N ILE A 120 6.00 4.76 15.35
CA ILE A 120 5.39 5.71 14.41
C ILE A 120 5.78 7.14 14.79
N ARG A 121 6.53 7.80 13.93
CA ARG A 121 6.89 9.22 14.09
C ARG A 121 5.80 10.14 13.59
N GLU A 122 5.23 9.84 12.41
CA GLU A 122 4.28 10.71 11.72
C GLU A 122 3.32 9.91 10.88
N VAL A 123 2.06 10.33 10.84
CA VAL A 123 1.04 9.82 9.92
C VAL A 123 0.48 10.98 9.11
N LYS A 124 0.51 10.88 7.78
CA LYS A 124 -0.06 11.86 6.85
C LYS A 124 -0.99 11.21 5.85
N LEU A 125 -2.09 11.87 5.54
CA LEU A 125 -2.87 11.58 4.34
C LEU A 125 -2.16 12.19 3.12
N SER A 126 -2.13 11.46 2.03
CA SER A 126 -1.45 11.86 0.79
C SER A 126 -2.37 11.66 -0.40
N ASP A 127 -2.31 12.59 -1.34
CA ASP A 127 -3.02 12.49 -2.61
C ASP A 127 -2.20 11.58 -3.57
N SER A 128 -2.78 10.44 -3.94
CA SER A 128 -2.14 9.47 -4.84
C SER A 128 -1.78 10.05 -6.21
N THR A 129 -2.48 11.08 -6.67
CA THR A 129 -2.18 11.72 -7.97
C THR A 129 -0.80 12.37 -7.99
N ARG A 130 -0.31 12.81 -6.83
CA ARG A 130 0.96 13.53 -6.66
C ARG A 130 2.04 12.72 -5.95
N ASP A 131 1.70 11.59 -5.35
CA ASP A 131 2.63 10.77 -4.58
C ASP A 131 2.97 9.46 -5.33
N PRO A 132 4.16 9.34 -5.94
CA PRO A 132 4.56 8.13 -6.65
C PRO A 132 4.57 6.88 -5.76
N LEU A 133 4.83 7.01 -4.45
CA LEU A 133 4.85 5.87 -3.54
C LEU A 133 3.43 5.38 -3.20
N MET A 134 2.43 6.27 -3.24
CA MET A 134 1.02 5.85 -3.17
C MET A 134 0.61 5.09 -4.42
N GLN A 135 1.09 5.52 -5.60
CA GLN A 135 0.86 4.82 -6.86
C GLN A 135 1.54 3.44 -6.85
N LEU A 136 2.74 3.33 -6.27
CA LEU A 136 3.38 2.02 -6.04
C LEU A 136 2.50 1.11 -5.18
N ALA A 137 1.95 1.62 -4.08
CA ALA A 137 1.08 0.83 -3.20
C ALA A 137 -0.17 0.34 -3.94
N ASP A 138 -0.84 1.20 -4.74
CA ASP A 138 -1.98 0.81 -5.58
C ASP A 138 -1.60 -0.28 -6.60
N MET A 139 -0.48 -0.12 -7.29
CA MET A 139 0.01 -1.09 -8.26
C MET A 139 0.33 -2.44 -7.62
N CYS A 140 0.93 -2.45 -6.44
CA CYS A 140 1.24 -3.67 -5.68
C CYS A 140 -0.03 -4.37 -5.19
N ILE A 141 -0.95 -3.63 -4.55
CA ILE A 141 -2.19 -4.24 -4.04
C ILE A 141 -3.10 -4.70 -5.16
N GLY A 142 -3.12 -3.98 -6.28
CA GLY A 142 -3.83 -4.37 -7.48
C GLY A 142 -3.31 -5.69 -8.07
N ALA A 143 -1.98 -5.88 -8.10
CA ALA A 143 -1.36 -7.13 -8.54
C ALA A 143 -1.69 -8.31 -7.60
N ILE A 144 -1.70 -8.08 -6.29
CA ILE A 144 -2.07 -9.08 -5.28
C ILE A 144 -3.56 -9.45 -5.42
N THR A 145 -4.44 -8.46 -5.45
CA THR A 145 -5.89 -8.66 -5.58
C THR A 145 -6.25 -9.36 -6.89
N ARG A 146 -5.54 -9.05 -7.98
CA ARG A 146 -5.76 -9.72 -9.26
C ARG A 146 -5.44 -11.20 -9.17
N ALA A 147 -4.40 -11.58 -8.45
CA ALA A 147 -3.96 -12.97 -8.29
C ALA A 147 -4.94 -13.85 -7.50
N GLU A 148 -5.84 -13.24 -6.73
CA GLU A 148 -6.91 -13.95 -6.01
C GLU A 148 -8.13 -14.27 -6.90
N ARG A 149 -8.10 -13.83 -8.16
CA ARG A 149 -9.18 -14.11 -9.13
C ARG A 149 -8.84 -15.36 -9.93
N ASP A 150 -9.86 -16.16 -10.20
CA ASP A 150 -9.75 -17.35 -11.06
C ASP A 150 -9.64 -16.93 -12.54
N ARG A 151 -8.42 -16.68 -12.99
CA ARG A 151 -8.05 -16.33 -14.38
C ARG A 151 -6.66 -16.84 -14.70
N GLU A 152 -6.43 -17.26 -15.92
CA GLU A 152 -5.21 -17.91 -16.39
C GLU A 152 -3.93 -17.09 -16.09
N ASP A 153 -3.96 -15.78 -16.27
CA ASP A 153 -2.81 -14.90 -16.04
C ASP A 153 -2.85 -14.14 -14.70
N ALA A 154 -3.82 -14.47 -13.82
CA ALA A 154 -4.10 -13.68 -12.62
C ALA A 154 -2.87 -13.44 -11.74
N ALA A 155 -2.02 -14.45 -11.57
CA ALA A 155 -0.84 -14.37 -10.70
C ALA A 155 0.39 -13.72 -11.36
N ARG A 156 0.34 -13.30 -12.63
CA ARG A 156 1.50 -12.78 -13.39
C ARG A 156 2.25 -11.70 -12.65
N TRP A 157 1.58 -10.62 -12.30
CA TRP A 157 2.20 -9.46 -11.65
C TRP A 157 2.60 -9.72 -10.20
N LYS A 158 1.82 -10.53 -9.47
CA LYS A 158 2.20 -10.98 -8.12
C LYS A 158 3.51 -11.77 -8.16
N ARG A 159 3.70 -12.67 -9.15
CA ARG A 159 4.97 -13.39 -9.34
C ARG A 159 6.14 -12.45 -9.63
N MET A 160 5.94 -11.43 -10.45
CA MET A 160 6.98 -10.42 -10.73
C MET A 160 7.38 -9.63 -9.48
N LEU A 161 6.44 -9.40 -8.56
CA LEU A 161 6.67 -8.72 -7.28
C LEU A 161 7.15 -9.65 -6.17
N ALA A 162 7.20 -10.98 -6.39
CA ALA A 162 7.51 -11.95 -5.35
C ALA A 162 8.77 -11.62 -4.53
N PRO A 163 9.89 -11.13 -5.12
CA PRO A 163 11.08 -10.76 -4.35
C PRO A 163 10.85 -9.58 -3.38
N ARG A 164 9.78 -8.83 -3.54
CA ARG A 164 9.42 -7.66 -2.70
C ARG A 164 8.33 -7.96 -1.69
N ILE A 165 7.60 -9.05 -1.85
CA ILE A 165 6.51 -9.45 -0.95
C ILE A 165 7.10 -10.20 0.23
N ALA A 166 7.03 -9.59 1.41
CA ALA A 166 7.45 -10.22 2.65
C ALA A 166 6.33 -11.04 3.27
N ASP A 167 5.08 -10.57 3.17
CA ASP A 167 3.94 -11.25 3.78
C ASP A 167 2.60 -10.83 3.12
N ILE A 168 1.71 -11.82 2.99
CA ILE A 168 0.31 -11.62 2.62
C ILE A 168 -0.52 -12.54 3.51
N TRP A 169 -1.39 -11.95 4.33
CA TRP A 169 -2.27 -12.75 5.17
C TRP A 169 -3.74 -12.33 5.05
N SER A 170 -4.63 -13.24 5.38
CA SER A 170 -6.07 -13.02 5.33
C SER A 170 -6.64 -12.94 6.75
N PHE A 171 -7.39 -11.89 7.02
CA PHE A 171 -8.23 -11.79 8.21
C PHE A 171 -9.50 -12.61 7.99
N ARG A 172 -9.72 -13.59 8.88
CA ARG A 172 -10.87 -14.49 8.88
C ARG A 172 -11.66 -14.36 10.16
#